data_3742ac92bf443d8d84d9621df27b93ad
#
_entry.id   3742ac92bf443d8d84d9621df27b93ad
#
_cell.length_a   1.000
_cell.length_b   1.000
_cell.length_c   1.000
_cell.angle_alpha   90.00
_cell.angle_beta   90.00
_cell.angle_gamma   90.00
#
_symmetry.space_group_name_H-M   'P 1'
#
loop_
_entity.id
_entity.type
_entity.pdbx_description
1 polymer ?
#
loop_
_entity_poly.entity_id
_entity_poly.type
_entity_poly.pdbx_seq_one_letter_code
_entity_poly.pdbx_strand_id
1 'polypeptide(L)'
;MQKIISIKDGVTRMPEWRMAEPVNFESCEGEHIAIVGPNGGGKSMFVDIIVGRHPLLMHDPDYDFSPSTKTLVSDNIKYITFRDTYGGDNDRTYFLQQRWNQLEIDENTPIVKDKLEEAYSMAGEDTPERRALQKHIYELFHMEHLLDKYTILLSSGELRKFKLASTLFSEPRVLIMDNPFIGLDADTRDQLKELLKTLAQEHALQIILVLSKSDDIPDFITHVVEVKDMKVMPKMTKEEYLAQRAPIPSRMLSQELEQQIINLPYSDREYKSQEVVKMNKVRIQYGKRIILKDLDWTVNNGERWALSGQNGAGKSTLLSLVCADNPQSYACDIALLGNPRGSGESIWDIKKHIGYVSPELHRSSATFQPFAS
;
A
#
# COMPACT_ATOMS: atom_id res chain seq x y z
N MET A 1 30.91 -15.69 -1.77
CA MET A 1 29.82 -14.71 -1.75
C MET A 1 29.42 -14.52 -0.30
N GLN A 2 29.40 -13.28 0.21
CA GLN A 2 29.06 -12.97 1.59
C GLN A 2 27.58 -13.30 1.84
N LYS A 3 27.27 -14.02 2.92
CA LYS A 3 25.90 -14.28 3.34
C LYS A 3 25.46 -13.17 4.31
N ILE A 4 24.55 -12.32 3.87
CA ILE A 4 24.06 -11.19 4.69
C ILE A 4 23.10 -11.70 5.76
N ILE A 5 22.24 -12.66 5.42
CA ILE A 5 21.26 -13.27 6.33
C ILE A 5 21.31 -14.79 6.11
N SER A 6 21.38 -15.57 7.20
CA SER A 6 21.31 -17.04 7.13
C SER A 6 20.42 -17.57 8.23
N ILE A 7 19.40 -18.33 7.86
CA ILE A 7 18.47 -19.00 8.76
C ILE A 7 18.51 -20.49 8.44
N LYS A 8 18.82 -21.32 9.42
CA LYS A 8 18.85 -22.79 9.30
C LYS A 8 17.89 -23.39 10.30
N ASP A 9 16.96 -24.20 9.79
CA ASP A 9 15.94 -24.91 10.56
C ASP A 9 15.22 -24.02 11.58
N GLY A 10 14.92 -22.77 11.17
CA GLY A 10 14.35 -21.72 12.00
C GLY A 10 12.92 -22.05 12.43
N VAL A 11 12.70 -22.26 13.72
CA VAL A 11 11.38 -22.46 14.35
C VAL A 11 11.22 -21.45 15.48
N THR A 12 10.20 -20.62 15.43
CA THR A 12 9.94 -19.63 16.49
C THR A 12 9.53 -20.30 17.80
N ARG A 13 9.93 -19.72 18.92
CA ARG A 13 9.59 -20.25 20.27
C ARG A 13 8.09 -20.25 20.50
N MET A 14 7.41 -19.18 20.15
CA MET A 14 5.98 -19.02 20.34
C MET A 14 5.20 -19.78 19.26
N PRO A 15 4.30 -20.72 19.62
CA PRO A 15 3.57 -21.54 18.66
C PRO A 15 2.72 -20.74 17.67
N GLU A 16 2.13 -19.62 18.10
CA GLU A 16 1.29 -18.75 17.27
C GLU A 16 2.06 -18.04 16.14
N TRP A 17 3.40 -17.98 16.24
CA TRP A 17 4.27 -17.37 15.23
C TRP A 17 5.06 -18.41 14.42
N ARG A 18 4.68 -19.69 14.50
CA ARG A 18 5.38 -20.75 13.77
C ARG A 18 4.91 -20.83 12.32
N MET A 19 5.89 -20.98 11.44
CA MET A 19 5.61 -21.48 10.09
C MET A 19 5.25 -22.95 10.14
N ALA A 20 4.60 -23.48 9.10
CA ALA A 20 4.17 -24.89 9.04
C ALA A 20 5.35 -25.86 8.98
N GLU A 21 6.52 -25.40 8.53
CA GLU A 21 7.78 -26.14 8.47
C GLU A 21 8.93 -25.26 8.95
N PRO A 22 10.05 -25.85 9.42
CA PRO A 22 11.25 -25.09 9.76
C PRO A 22 11.72 -24.24 8.59
N VAL A 23 12.08 -22.98 8.87
CA VAL A 23 12.50 -22.01 7.84
C VAL A 23 13.98 -22.20 7.52
N ASN A 24 14.28 -22.37 6.24
CA ASN A 24 15.63 -22.34 5.70
C ASN A 24 15.72 -21.20 4.67
N PHE A 25 16.59 -20.23 4.92
CA PHE A 25 16.72 -19.06 4.06
C PHE A 25 18.14 -18.49 4.13
N GLU A 26 18.67 -18.14 2.97
CA GLU A 26 19.93 -17.42 2.86
C GLU A 26 19.78 -16.28 1.87
N SER A 27 20.30 -15.11 2.23
CA SER A 27 20.46 -14.00 1.29
C SER A 27 21.95 -13.62 1.19
N CYS A 28 22.41 -13.45 -0.03
CA CYS A 28 23.80 -13.13 -0.31
C CYS A 28 23.96 -11.72 -0.87
N GLU A 29 25.16 -11.20 -0.78
CA GLU A 29 25.51 -9.90 -1.37
C GLU A 29 25.21 -9.88 -2.87
N GLY A 30 24.64 -8.76 -3.36
CA GLY A 30 24.23 -8.60 -4.75
C GLY A 30 22.91 -9.27 -5.12
N GLU A 31 22.25 -9.98 -4.19
CA GLU A 31 20.91 -10.52 -4.43
C GLU A 31 19.84 -9.49 -4.03
N HIS A 32 18.90 -9.24 -4.94
CA HIS A 32 17.64 -8.56 -4.64
C HIS A 32 16.52 -9.58 -4.73
N ILE A 33 15.70 -9.67 -3.67
CA ILE A 33 14.80 -10.81 -3.48
C ILE A 33 13.34 -10.36 -3.49
N ALA A 34 12.48 -11.10 -4.20
CA ALA A 34 11.04 -10.97 -4.06
C ALA A 34 10.47 -12.14 -3.23
N ILE A 35 9.80 -11.83 -2.13
CA ILE A 35 8.99 -12.78 -1.35
C ILE A 35 7.57 -12.70 -1.89
N VAL A 36 7.10 -13.74 -2.56
CA VAL A 36 5.81 -13.76 -3.25
C VAL A 36 4.87 -14.80 -2.63
N GLY A 37 3.57 -14.58 -2.76
CA GLY A 37 2.57 -15.54 -2.31
C GLY A 37 1.21 -14.91 -2.00
N PRO A 38 0.17 -15.71 -1.78
CA PRO A 38 -1.17 -15.22 -1.51
C PRO A 38 -1.25 -14.46 -0.18
N ASN A 39 -2.29 -13.63 -0.03
CA ASN A 39 -2.60 -13.03 1.27
C ASN A 39 -2.94 -14.14 2.27
N GLY A 40 -2.43 -14.00 3.50
CA GLY A 40 -2.55 -15.04 4.53
C GLY A 40 -1.57 -16.21 4.39
N GLY A 41 -0.74 -16.26 3.33
CA GLY A 41 0.22 -17.34 3.10
C GLY A 41 1.42 -17.41 4.05
N GLY A 42 1.59 -16.43 4.97
CA GLY A 42 2.68 -16.43 5.96
C GLY A 42 3.83 -15.47 5.65
N LYS A 43 3.75 -14.65 4.58
CA LYS A 43 4.85 -13.73 4.19
C LYS A 43 5.31 -12.80 5.30
N SER A 44 4.38 -12.15 6.02
CA SER A 44 4.74 -11.22 7.10
C SER A 44 5.40 -11.95 8.28
N MET A 45 4.95 -13.17 8.60
CA MET A 45 5.61 -14.00 9.63
C MET A 45 7.02 -14.39 9.22
N PHE A 46 7.21 -14.74 7.95
CA PHE A 46 8.55 -15.02 7.42
C PHE A 46 9.45 -13.77 7.51
N VAL A 47 8.94 -12.59 7.17
CA VAL A 47 9.69 -11.34 7.35
C VAL A 47 10.02 -11.09 8.81
N ASP A 48 9.09 -11.33 9.74
CA ASP A 48 9.35 -11.17 11.18
C ASP A 48 10.46 -12.11 11.69
N ILE A 49 10.59 -13.31 11.08
CA ILE A 49 11.75 -14.20 11.34
C ILE A 49 13.03 -13.61 10.73
N ILE A 50 13.00 -13.10 9.50
CA ILE A 50 14.16 -12.49 8.84
C ILE A 50 14.70 -11.30 9.66
N VAL A 51 13.84 -10.46 10.21
CA VAL A 51 14.26 -9.28 11.00
C VAL A 51 14.53 -9.60 12.47
N GLY A 52 14.43 -10.86 12.88
CA GLY A 52 14.72 -11.30 14.25
C GLY A 52 13.72 -10.81 15.31
N ARG A 53 12.46 -10.52 14.93
CA ARG A 53 11.43 -10.08 15.89
C ARG A 53 11.04 -11.14 16.89
N HIS A 54 11.12 -12.42 16.50
CA HIS A 54 10.75 -13.54 17.33
C HIS A 54 11.95 -14.45 17.53
N PRO A 55 12.36 -14.75 18.79
CA PRO A 55 13.48 -15.66 19.06
C PRO A 55 13.15 -17.06 18.55
N LEU A 56 14.16 -17.73 18.01
CA LEU A 56 14.06 -19.10 17.54
C LEU A 56 14.37 -20.11 18.65
N LEU A 57 13.99 -21.38 18.42
CA LEU A 57 14.17 -22.45 19.42
C LEU A 57 15.63 -22.88 19.57
N MET A 58 16.34 -23.02 18.45
CA MET A 58 17.70 -23.56 18.43
C MET A 58 18.75 -22.47 18.27
N HIS A 59 18.76 -21.81 17.12
CA HIS A 59 19.70 -20.77 16.78
C HIS A 59 18.94 -19.61 16.16
N ASP A 60 19.21 -18.40 16.64
CA ASP A 60 18.69 -17.19 16.01
C ASP A 60 19.34 -17.01 14.62
N PRO A 61 18.77 -16.19 13.74
CA PRO A 61 19.34 -15.94 12.42
C PRO A 61 20.77 -15.41 12.53
N ASP A 62 21.65 -15.89 11.67
CA ASP A 62 23.01 -15.36 11.54
C ASP A 62 23.02 -14.16 10.58
N TYR A 63 23.70 -13.08 10.95
CA TYR A 63 23.80 -11.87 10.14
C TYR A 63 25.25 -11.46 9.95
N ASP A 64 25.62 -11.14 8.70
CA ASP A 64 26.87 -10.47 8.34
C ASP A 64 26.56 -9.19 7.57
N PHE A 65 26.58 -8.08 8.28
CA PHE A 65 26.27 -6.78 7.70
C PHE A 65 27.50 -6.04 7.15
N SER A 66 28.66 -6.68 7.06
CA SER A 66 29.85 -6.05 6.50
C SER A 66 29.57 -5.42 5.13
N PRO A 67 30.09 -4.21 4.82
CA PRO A 67 31.04 -3.41 5.57
C PRO A 67 30.41 -2.46 6.61
N SER A 68 29.11 -2.58 6.93
CA SER A 68 28.47 -1.76 7.95
C SER A 68 29.15 -1.91 9.31
N THR A 69 29.39 -0.79 9.99
CA THR A 69 29.91 -0.75 11.35
C THR A 69 28.83 -0.89 12.43
N LYS A 70 27.57 -0.90 12.02
CA LYS A 70 26.41 -1.04 12.92
C LYS A 70 26.24 -2.50 13.31
N THR A 71 26.03 -2.75 14.59
CA THR A 71 25.94 -4.12 15.14
C THR A 71 24.50 -4.61 15.31
N LEU A 72 23.54 -3.69 15.47
CA LEU A 72 22.14 -4.07 15.69
C LEU A 72 21.44 -4.44 14.38
N VAL A 73 20.62 -5.47 14.43
CA VAL A 73 19.78 -5.89 13.30
C VAL A 73 18.85 -4.75 12.87
N SER A 74 18.23 -4.05 13.83
CA SER A 74 17.33 -2.92 13.59
C SER A 74 17.97 -1.73 12.89
N ASP A 75 19.29 -1.58 12.98
CA ASP A 75 20.02 -0.50 12.31
C ASP A 75 20.42 -0.89 10.89
N ASN A 76 20.64 -2.18 10.65
CA ASN A 76 21.05 -2.71 9.35
C ASN A 76 19.87 -3.18 8.49
N ILE A 77 18.79 -3.67 9.08
CA ILE A 77 17.59 -4.08 8.36
C ILE A 77 16.46 -3.12 8.66
N LYS A 78 15.96 -2.44 7.64
CA LYS A 78 14.76 -1.59 7.75
C LYS A 78 13.59 -2.26 7.04
N TYR A 79 12.47 -2.36 7.75
CA TYR A 79 11.23 -2.92 7.24
C TYR A 79 10.16 -1.85 7.13
N ILE A 80 9.74 -1.54 5.90
CA ILE A 80 8.71 -0.55 5.61
C ILE A 80 7.42 -1.27 5.22
N THR A 81 6.38 -1.04 5.99
CA THR A 81 5.02 -1.42 5.62
C THR A 81 4.32 -0.17 5.05
N PHE A 82 3.86 -0.25 3.81
CA PHE A 82 3.07 0.81 3.20
C PHE A 82 1.57 0.64 3.54
N ARG A 83 1.28 0.51 4.82
CA ARG A 83 -0.09 0.76 5.31
C ARG A 83 -0.27 2.28 5.26
N ASP A 84 -1.46 2.75 4.87
CA ASP A 84 -1.77 4.19 4.79
C ASP A 84 -1.80 4.81 6.20
N THR A 85 -0.64 4.92 6.81
CA THR A 85 -0.45 5.50 8.13
C THR A 85 0.30 6.81 7.97
N TYR A 86 -0.44 7.90 8.08
CA TYR A 86 0.13 9.23 8.27
C TYR A 86 0.48 9.38 9.75
N GLY A 87 1.77 9.43 10.09
CA GLY A 87 2.20 9.62 11.46
C GLY A 87 2.25 8.36 12.36
N GLY A 88 2.72 8.51 13.59
CA GLY A 88 2.67 7.49 14.63
C GLY A 88 1.25 7.20 15.10
N ASP A 89 1.07 6.14 15.89
CA ASP A 89 -0.25 5.65 16.32
C ASP A 89 -1.13 6.70 17.06
N ASN A 90 -0.53 7.76 17.60
CA ASN A 90 -1.23 8.81 18.33
C ASN A 90 -1.74 9.98 17.46
N ASP A 91 -1.21 10.15 16.23
CA ASP A 91 -1.57 11.29 15.37
C ASP A 91 -2.73 11.00 14.39
N ARG A 92 -3.22 9.76 14.35
CA ARG A 92 -4.08 9.24 13.29
C ARG A 92 -5.45 9.90 13.18
N THR A 93 -6.07 10.26 14.29
CA THR A 93 -7.48 10.70 14.30
C THR A 93 -7.62 12.21 14.12
N TYR A 94 -6.75 12.97 14.72
CA TYR A 94 -6.84 14.43 14.73
C TYR A 94 -6.47 15.04 13.37
N PHE A 95 -5.34 14.62 12.79
CA PHE A 95 -4.88 15.17 11.51
C PHE A 95 -5.62 14.64 10.29
N LEU A 96 -6.18 13.42 10.34
CA LEU A 96 -6.97 12.88 9.22
C LEU A 96 -8.27 13.67 8.99
N GLN A 97 -8.89 14.17 10.05
CA GLN A 97 -10.07 15.04 9.92
C GLN A 97 -9.71 16.39 9.26
N GLN A 98 -8.51 16.93 9.52
CA GLN A 98 -8.03 18.16 8.89
C GLN A 98 -7.76 18.01 7.39
N ARG A 99 -7.43 16.81 6.90
CA ARG A 99 -7.29 16.53 5.47
C ARG A 99 -8.58 16.81 4.69
N TRP A 100 -9.73 16.58 5.32
CA TRP A 100 -11.05 16.84 4.74
C TRP A 100 -11.52 18.28 4.96
N ASN A 101 -11.11 18.90 6.07
CA ASN A 101 -11.43 20.26 6.46
C ASN A 101 -10.24 21.21 6.22
N GLN A 102 -9.78 21.33 4.98
CA GLN A 102 -8.60 22.15 4.60
C GLN A 102 -8.68 23.66 4.96
N LEU A 103 -9.74 24.10 5.61
CA LEU A 103 -9.95 25.51 5.98
C LEU A 103 -9.14 25.94 7.21
N GLU A 104 -8.71 25.01 8.05
CA GLU A 104 -7.92 25.29 9.26
C GLU A 104 -6.90 24.16 9.47
N ILE A 105 -5.78 24.19 8.73
CA ILE A 105 -4.64 23.33 9.06
C ILE A 105 -3.98 23.96 10.29
N ASP A 106 -3.90 23.18 11.38
CA ASP A 106 -3.22 23.59 12.61
C ASP A 106 -1.76 23.97 12.29
N GLU A 107 -1.30 25.10 12.84
CA GLU A 107 0.08 25.58 12.66
C GLU A 107 1.13 24.55 13.11
N ASN A 108 0.77 23.64 14.01
CA ASN A 108 1.62 22.55 14.47
C ASN A 108 1.62 21.31 13.57
N THR A 109 0.89 21.35 12.43
CA THR A 109 0.89 20.22 11.50
C THR A 109 2.28 20.04 10.91
N PRO A 110 2.88 18.82 11.02
CA PRO A 110 4.23 18.61 10.56
C PRO A 110 4.39 18.83 9.06
N ILE A 111 5.42 19.56 8.66
CA ILE A 111 5.85 19.65 7.26
C ILE A 111 6.89 18.58 6.93
N VAL A 112 6.99 18.23 5.65
CA VAL A 112 7.88 17.17 5.15
C VAL A 112 9.33 17.45 5.53
N LYS A 113 9.81 18.70 5.34
CA LYS A 113 11.18 19.10 5.64
C LYS A 113 11.55 18.85 7.09
N ASP A 114 10.70 19.25 8.04
CA ASP A 114 10.99 19.10 9.46
C ASP A 114 11.05 17.63 9.87
N LYS A 115 10.13 16.81 9.34
CA LYS A 115 10.13 15.37 9.60
C LYS A 115 11.31 14.63 8.96
N LEU A 116 11.77 15.08 7.81
CA LEU A 116 12.98 14.54 7.19
C LEU A 116 14.24 14.94 7.96
N GLU A 117 14.31 16.18 8.46
CA GLU A 117 15.45 16.64 9.27
C GLU A 117 15.48 15.95 10.64
N GLU A 118 14.30 15.71 11.25
CA GLU A 118 14.18 14.88 12.45
C GLU A 118 14.72 13.46 12.20
N ALA A 119 14.27 12.81 11.12
CA ALA A 119 14.73 11.48 10.76
C ALA A 119 16.23 11.43 10.47
N TYR A 120 16.77 12.46 9.80
CA TYR A 120 18.21 12.60 9.55
C TYR A 120 19.00 12.71 10.84
N SER A 121 18.55 13.57 11.77
CA SER A 121 19.21 13.79 13.07
C SER A 121 19.16 12.55 13.96
N MET A 122 18.05 11.82 13.94
CA MET A 122 17.92 10.56 14.70
C MET A 122 18.78 9.43 14.14
N ALA A 123 19.13 9.46 12.87
CA ALA A 123 19.90 8.41 12.20
C ALA A 123 21.40 8.47 12.47
N GLY A 124 21.95 9.59 12.99
CA GLY A 124 23.36 9.72 13.36
C GLY A 124 23.84 11.17 13.42
N GLU A 125 25.14 11.36 13.62
CA GLU A 125 25.76 12.67 13.70
C GLU A 125 25.69 13.44 12.38
N ASP A 126 25.69 14.76 12.45
CA ASP A 126 25.69 15.62 11.26
C ASP A 126 27.10 15.70 10.69
N THR A 127 27.35 15.02 9.58
CA THR A 127 28.64 15.04 8.87
C THR A 127 28.47 15.51 7.43
N PRO A 128 29.54 16.05 6.80
CA PRO A 128 29.47 16.48 5.40
C PRO A 128 29.04 15.36 4.44
N GLU A 129 29.47 14.13 4.70
CA GLU A 129 29.15 12.96 3.89
C GLU A 129 27.67 12.63 3.96
N ARG A 130 27.10 12.65 5.17
CA ARG A 130 25.66 12.41 5.37
C ARG A 130 24.80 13.54 4.80
N ARG A 131 25.26 14.81 4.84
CA ARG A 131 24.59 15.92 4.16
C ARG A 131 24.62 15.76 2.65
N ALA A 132 25.74 15.27 2.08
CA ALA A 132 25.81 14.94 0.67
C ALA A 132 24.84 13.81 0.30
N LEU A 133 24.73 12.75 1.12
CA LEU A 133 23.74 11.70 0.95
C LEU A 133 22.31 12.24 1.02
N GLN A 134 21.97 13.06 1.99
CA GLN A 134 20.65 13.70 2.10
C GLN A 134 20.30 14.47 0.82
N LYS A 135 21.23 15.29 0.34
CA LYS A 135 21.05 16.08 -0.88
C LYS A 135 20.84 15.14 -2.09
N HIS A 136 21.66 14.11 -2.22
CA HIS A 136 21.54 13.13 -3.30
C HIS A 136 20.17 12.42 -3.28
N ILE A 137 19.68 12.00 -2.09
CA ILE A 137 18.35 11.41 -1.92
C ILE A 137 17.25 12.39 -2.35
N TYR A 138 17.37 13.70 -2.00
CA TYR A 138 16.39 14.69 -2.40
C TYR A 138 16.35 14.86 -3.92
N GLU A 139 17.50 14.92 -4.57
CA GLU A 139 17.62 15.03 -6.04
C GLU A 139 17.07 13.77 -6.72
N LEU A 140 17.47 12.57 -6.27
CA LEU A 140 17.03 11.27 -6.83
C LEU A 140 15.51 11.08 -6.73
N PHE A 141 14.90 11.51 -5.63
CA PHE A 141 13.47 11.34 -5.38
C PHE A 141 12.64 12.53 -5.89
N HIS A 142 13.29 13.57 -6.40
CA HIS A 142 12.67 14.85 -6.78
C HIS A 142 11.82 15.41 -5.64
N MET A 143 12.44 15.57 -4.44
CA MET A 143 11.74 15.95 -3.21
C MET A 143 11.54 17.45 -3.05
N GLU A 144 12.21 18.29 -3.83
CA GLU A 144 12.27 19.74 -3.64
C GLU A 144 10.88 20.39 -3.51
N HIS A 145 9.94 19.97 -4.35
CA HIS A 145 8.58 20.48 -4.36
C HIS A 145 7.69 19.91 -3.23
N LEU A 146 8.20 18.95 -2.47
CA LEU A 146 7.50 18.32 -1.35
C LEU A 146 7.89 18.88 0.01
N LEU A 147 9.08 19.48 0.12
CA LEU A 147 9.69 19.87 1.39
C LEU A 147 8.81 20.80 2.24
N ASP A 148 8.13 21.74 1.60
CA ASP A 148 7.25 22.70 2.27
C ASP A 148 5.79 22.23 2.39
N LYS A 149 5.48 21.01 1.95
CA LYS A 149 4.14 20.44 2.11
C LYS A 149 3.91 19.89 3.51
N TYR A 150 2.68 20.00 3.98
CA TYR A 150 2.25 19.25 5.17
C TYR A 150 2.24 17.73 4.87
N THR A 151 2.73 16.93 5.81
CA THR A 151 2.83 15.46 5.63
C THR A 151 1.46 14.81 5.36
N ILE A 152 0.40 15.35 5.95
CA ILE A 152 -0.99 14.88 5.76
C ILE A 152 -1.54 15.11 4.34
N LEU A 153 -0.93 16.03 3.57
CA LEU A 153 -1.36 16.36 2.21
C LEU A 153 -0.61 15.58 1.13
N LEU A 154 0.32 14.72 1.51
CA LEU A 154 1.05 13.88 0.56
C LEU A 154 0.11 12.88 -0.12
N SER A 155 0.26 12.74 -1.43
CA SER A 155 -0.33 11.63 -2.17
C SER A 155 0.31 10.29 -1.75
N SER A 156 -0.31 9.17 -2.10
CA SER A 156 0.25 7.85 -1.79
C SER A 156 1.66 7.64 -2.34
N GLY A 157 1.95 8.15 -3.55
CA GLY A 157 3.30 8.09 -4.14
C GLY A 157 4.29 8.98 -3.42
N GLU A 158 3.92 10.23 -3.12
CA GLU A 158 4.74 11.18 -2.37
C GLU A 158 5.04 10.67 -0.95
N LEU A 159 4.05 10.06 -0.28
CA LEU A 159 4.24 9.46 1.04
C LEU A 159 5.25 8.31 1.00
N ARG A 160 5.25 7.50 -0.09
CA ARG A 160 6.25 6.44 -0.26
C ARG A 160 7.65 7.00 -0.45
N LYS A 161 7.80 8.02 -1.28
CA LYS A 161 9.07 8.73 -1.44
C LYS A 161 9.57 9.29 -0.12
N PHE A 162 8.69 9.93 0.64
CA PHE A 162 8.99 10.47 1.98
C PHE A 162 9.46 9.37 2.94
N LYS A 163 8.74 8.25 3.04
CA LYS A 163 9.12 7.12 3.91
C LYS A 163 10.43 6.48 3.49
N LEU A 164 10.66 6.33 2.20
CA LEU A 164 11.92 5.81 1.67
C LEU A 164 13.08 6.75 2.00
N ALA A 165 12.94 8.04 1.72
CA ALA A 165 13.97 9.04 2.01
C ALA A 165 14.36 9.04 3.49
N SER A 166 13.37 9.11 4.40
CA SER A 166 13.61 9.09 5.84
C SER A 166 14.31 7.79 6.30
N THR A 167 13.97 6.65 5.69
CA THR A 167 14.59 5.36 6.02
C THR A 167 16.03 5.27 5.52
N LEU A 168 16.31 5.78 4.32
CA LEU A 168 17.65 5.74 3.71
C LEU A 168 18.67 6.61 4.43
N PHE A 169 18.26 7.65 5.17
CA PHE A 169 19.18 8.41 6.03
C PHE A 169 19.88 7.57 7.10
N SER A 170 19.28 6.43 7.47
CA SER A 170 19.92 5.47 8.37
C SER A 170 20.89 4.53 7.68
N GLU A 171 21.13 4.65 6.37
CA GLU A 171 22.06 3.81 5.60
C GLU A 171 21.92 2.32 5.93
N PRO A 172 20.76 1.72 5.71
CA PRO A 172 20.56 0.31 6.03
C PRO A 172 21.32 -0.59 5.04
N ARG A 173 21.73 -1.78 5.49
CA ARG A 173 22.31 -2.81 4.60
C ARG A 173 21.23 -3.56 3.84
N VAL A 174 20.05 -3.72 4.46
CA VAL A 174 18.90 -4.41 3.87
C VAL A 174 17.63 -3.56 4.04
N LEU A 175 16.91 -3.36 2.95
CA LEU A 175 15.63 -2.68 2.93
C LEU A 175 14.53 -3.67 2.53
N ILE A 176 13.62 -3.95 3.44
CA ILE A 176 12.46 -4.81 3.20
C ILE A 176 11.23 -3.91 3.02
N MET A 177 10.49 -4.10 1.93
CA MET A 177 9.28 -3.33 1.63
C MET A 177 8.08 -4.25 1.42
N ASP A 178 7.03 -4.04 2.21
CA ASP A 178 5.80 -4.82 2.11
C ASP A 178 4.79 -4.13 1.19
N ASN A 179 4.52 -4.80 0.06
CA ASN A 179 3.56 -4.37 -0.95
C ASN A 179 3.72 -2.90 -1.38
N PRO A 180 4.94 -2.46 -1.82
CA PRO A 180 5.22 -1.06 -2.10
C PRO A 180 4.38 -0.48 -3.25
N PHE A 181 3.80 -1.31 -4.10
CA PHE A 181 3.07 -0.90 -5.31
C PHE A 181 1.54 -0.84 -5.14
N ILE A 182 1.00 -1.31 -4.01
CA ILE A 182 -0.46 -1.30 -3.77
C ILE A 182 -0.99 0.14 -3.70
N GLY A 183 -2.09 0.41 -4.42
CA GLY A 183 -2.76 1.71 -4.41
C GLY A 183 -2.06 2.80 -5.22
N LEU A 184 -1.00 2.46 -5.97
CA LEU A 184 -0.40 3.36 -6.95
C LEU A 184 -1.07 3.20 -8.31
N ASP A 185 -1.22 4.32 -9.02
CA ASP A 185 -1.50 4.29 -10.46
C ASP A 185 -0.29 3.75 -11.24
N ALA A 186 -0.49 3.47 -12.53
CA ALA A 186 0.52 2.85 -13.37
C ALA A 186 1.81 3.69 -13.46
N ASP A 187 1.67 4.99 -13.72
CA ASP A 187 2.81 5.89 -13.88
C ASP A 187 3.64 6.01 -12.59
N THR A 188 2.96 6.20 -11.46
CA THR A 188 3.63 6.28 -10.14
C THR A 188 4.30 4.95 -9.76
N ARG A 189 3.69 3.82 -10.14
CA ARG A 189 4.27 2.50 -9.92
C ARG A 189 5.56 2.30 -10.71
N ASP A 190 5.56 2.67 -11.98
CA ASP A 190 6.72 2.54 -12.86
C ASP A 190 7.86 3.48 -12.41
N GLN A 191 7.53 4.70 -12.00
CA GLN A 191 8.50 5.61 -11.38
C GLN A 191 9.13 5.02 -10.11
N LEU A 192 8.34 4.38 -9.25
CA LEU A 192 8.86 3.75 -8.04
C LEU A 192 9.75 2.54 -8.38
N LYS A 193 9.41 1.73 -9.39
CA LYS A 193 10.25 0.62 -9.85
C LYS A 193 11.61 1.09 -10.35
N GLU A 194 11.65 2.15 -11.16
CA GLU A 194 12.91 2.72 -11.66
C GLU A 194 13.73 3.35 -10.53
N LEU A 195 13.10 4.03 -9.58
CA LEU A 195 13.76 4.55 -8.38
C LEU A 195 14.43 3.42 -7.57
N LEU A 196 13.71 2.34 -7.31
CA LEU A 196 14.26 1.18 -6.58
C LEU A 196 15.39 0.49 -7.34
N LYS A 197 15.30 0.42 -8.66
CA LYS A 197 16.37 -0.09 -9.51
C LYS A 197 17.62 0.76 -9.40
N THR A 198 17.50 2.09 -9.44
CA THR A 198 18.63 3.01 -9.26
C THR A 198 19.27 2.81 -7.88
N LEU A 199 18.47 2.75 -6.82
CA LEU A 199 18.95 2.48 -5.46
C LEU A 199 19.70 1.13 -5.35
N ALA A 200 19.19 0.10 -6.02
CA ALA A 200 19.84 -1.23 -6.05
C ALA A 200 21.19 -1.22 -6.74
N GLN A 201 21.40 -0.32 -7.70
CA GLN A 201 22.65 -0.22 -8.49
C GLN A 201 23.70 0.70 -7.84
N GLU A 202 23.26 1.79 -7.21
CA GLU A 202 24.17 2.83 -6.69
C GLU A 202 24.69 2.54 -5.28
N HIS A 203 23.99 1.75 -4.50
CA HIS A 203 24.31 1.53 -3.09
C HIS A 203 24.55 0.05 -2.80
N ALA A 204 25.38 -0.21 -1.80
CA ALA A 204 25.54 -1.56 -1.21
C ALA A 204 24.28 -2.01 -0.44
N LEU A 205 23.10 -1.65 -0.94
CA LEU A 205 21.79 -1.88 -0.38
C LEU A 205 21.15 -3.12 -0.98
N GLN A 206 20.85 -4.11 -0.15
CA GLN A 206 20.01 -5.24 -0.57
C GLN A 206 18.54 -4.88 -0.45
N ILE A 207 17.76 -5.11 -1.51
CA ILE A 207 16.32 -4.85 -1.50
C ILE A 207 15.55 -6.18 -1.46
N ILE A 208 14.63 -6.30 -0.50
CA ILE A 208 13.68 -7.42 -0.40
C ILE A 208 12.26 -6.86 -0.55
N LEU A 209 11.54 -7.32 -1.55
CA LEU A 209 10.16 -6.93 -1.81
C LEU A 209 9.21 -8.04 -1.37
N VAL A 210 8.22 -7.70 -0.56
CA VAL A 210 7.13 -8.62 -0.23
C VAL A 210 5.94 -8.28 -1.12
N LEU A 211 5.54 -9.21 -1.98
CA LEU A 211 4.53 -8.98 -3.01
C LEU A 211 3.38 -9.97 -2.89
N SER A 212 2.16 -9.47 -3.06
CA SER A 212 0.96 -10.31 -3.11
C SER A 212 0.68 -10.85 -4.51
N LYS A 213 1.26 -10.22 -5.54
CA LYS A 213 1.14 -10.60 -6.94
C LYS A 213 2.52 -10.72 -7.57
N SER A 214 2.76 -11.80 -8.25
CA SER A 214 4.01 -12.06 -8.95
C SER A 214 4.20 -11.22 -10.23
N ASP A 215 3.11 -10.65 -10.76
CA ASP A 215 3.17 -9.75 -11.93
C ASP A 215 3.81 -8.39 -11.60
N ASP A 216 3.93 -8.08 -10.31
CA ASP A 216 4.55 -6.84 -9.84
C ASP A 216 6.07 -6.95 -9.59
N ILE A 217 6.71 -8.11 -9.88
CA ILE A 217 8.15 -8.32 -9.66
C ILE A 217 8.96 -7.41 -10.59
N PRO A 218 9.72 -6.42 -10.08
CA PRO A 218 10.55 -5.55 -10.91
C PRO A 218 11.71 -6.28 -11.57
N ASP A 219 12.29 -5.65 -12.62
CA ASP A 219 13.36 -6.28 -13.40
C ASP A 219 14.67 -6.43 -12.64
N PHE A 220 14.97 -5.54 -11.70
CA PHE A 220 16.19 -5.61 -10.90
C PHE A 220 16.19 -6.73 -9.85
N ILE A 221 15.05 -7.38 -9.59
CA ILE A 221 14.98 -8.54 -8.70
C ILE A 221 15.68 -9.72 -9.34
N THR A 222 16.58 -10.34 -8.58
CA THR A 222 17.41 -11.46 -9.03
C THR A 222 16.86 -12.82 -8.59
N HIS A 223 16.29 -12.90 -7.40
CA HIS A 223 15.80 -14.15 -6.80
C HIS A 223 14.37 -14.01 -6.28
N VAL A 224 13.69 -15.13 -6.20
CA VAL A 224 12.32 -15.24 -5.68
C VAL A 224 12.24 -16.32 -4.62
N VAL A 225 11.48 -16.01 -3.56
CA VAL A 225 11.07 -16.97 -2.52
C VAL A 225 9.56 -17.00 -2.47
N GLU A 226 8.97 -18.12 -2.77
CA GLU A 226 7.52 -18.29 -2.64
C GLU A 226 7.15 -18.68 -1.21
N VAL A 227 6.12 -18.02 -0.65
CA VAL A 227 5.57 -18.33 0.67
C VAL A 227 4.09 -18.63 0.52
N LYS A 228 3.72 -19.88 0.77
CA LYS A 228 2.36 -20.37 0.59
C LYS A 228 2.02 -21.39 1.70
N ASP A 229 0.78 -21.34 2.19
CA ASP A 229 0.27 -22.27 3.22
C ASP A 229 1.20 -22.33 4.45
N MET A 230 1.71 -21.17 4.87
CA MET A 230 2.67 -21.03 5.98
C MET A 230 4.00 -21.77 5.78
N LYS A 231 4.40 -22.05 4.54
CA LYS A 231 5.68 -22.66 4.18
C LYS A 231 6.52 -21.72 3.35
N VAL A 232 7.82 -21.70 3.62
CA VAL A 232 8.82 -20.98 2.83
C VAL A 232 9.44 -21.94 1.85
N MET A 233 9.22 -21.71 0.57
CA MET A 233 9.80 -22.53 -0.48
C MET A 233 11.29 -22.18 -0.70
N PRO A 234 12.09 -23.10 -1.27
CA PRO A 234 13.48 -22.82 -1.59
C PRO A 234 13.62 -21.59 -2.48
N LYS A 235 14.64 -20.76 -2.18
CA LYS A 235 15.00 -19.62 -3.02
C LYS A 235 15.44 -20.12 -4.42
N MET A 236 14.94 -19.47 -5.46
CA MET A 236 15.30 -19.74 -6.86
C MET A 236 15.59 -18.44 -7.60
N THR A 237 16.22 -18.53 -8.77
CA THR A 237 16.38 -17.34 -9.61
C THR A 237 15.04 -16.84 -10.15
N LYS A 238 14.96 -15.56 -10.50
CA LYS A 238 13.74 -14.99 -11.09
C LYS A 238 13.35 -15.71 -12.38
N GLU A 239 14.33 -16.07 -13.21
CA GLU A 239 14.14 -16.79 -14.47
C GLU A 239 13.53 -18.18 -14.23
N GLU A 240 14.06 -18.93 -13.27
CA GLU A 240 13.53 -20.25 -12.89
C GLU A 240 12.10 -20.14 -12.37
N TYR A 241 11.82 -19.14 -11.54
CA TYR A 241 10.49 -18.89 -11.02
C TYR A 241 9.47 -18.58 -12.13
N LEU A 242 9.83 -17.70 -13.07
CA LEU A 242 8.97 -17.35 -14.20
C LEU A 242 8.76 -18.51 -15.16
N ALA A 243 9.78 -19.37 -15.36
CA ALA A 243 9.66 -20.57 -16.19
C ALA A 243 8.77 -21.66 -15.61
N GLN A 244 8.76 -21.80 -14.28
CA GLN A 244 7.91 -22.76 -13.58
C GLN A 244 6.46 -22.31 -13.46
N ARG A 245 6.19 -21.03 -13.71
CA ARG A 245 4.87 -20.45 -13.59
C ARG A 245 3.99 -20.93 -14.73
N ALA A 246 3.09 -21.86 -14.44
CA ALA A 246 2.00 -22.16 -15.35
C ALA A 246 1.21 -20.86 -15.61
N PRO A 247 0.74 -20.61 -16.85
CA PRO A 247 -0.17 -19.50 -17.09
C PRO A 247 -1.30 -19.59 -16.07
N ILE A 248 -1.56 -18.51 -15.34
CA ILE A 248 -2.63 -18.47 -14.35
C ILE A 248 -3.88 -18.89 -15.10
N PRO A 249 -4.45 -20.07 -14.79
CA PRO A 249 -5.73 -20.40 -15.40
C PRO A 249 -6.64 -19.24 -15.02
N SER A 250 -7.27 -18.61 -16.01
CA SER A 250 -8.35 -17.67 -15.73
C SER A 250 -9.21 -18.40 -14.69
N ARG A 251 -9.33 -17.85 -13.47
CA ARG A 251 -10.21 -18.43 -12.45
C ARG A 251 -11.62 -18.30 -12.98
N MET A 252 -11.97 -19.19 -13.90
CA MET A 252 -13.36 -19.43 -14.21
C MET A 252 -13.99 -19.95 -12.92
N LEU A 253 -14.99 -19.23 -12.46
CA LEU A 253 -15.86 -19.74 -11.40
C LEU A 253 -16.26 -21.16 -11.79
N SER A 254 -16.23 -22.09 -10.85
CA SER A 254 -16.79 -23.40 -11.13
C SER A 254 -18.25 -23.20 -11.57
N GLN A 255 -18.72 -24.01 -12.51
CA GLN A 255 -20.10 -23.92 -12.99
C GLN A 255 -21.12 -23.95 -11.84
N GLU A 256 -20.82 -24.71 -10.77
CA GLU A 256 -21.65 -24.77 -9.55
C GLU A 256 -21.67 -23.40 -8.82
N LEU A 257 -20.53 -22.75 -8.67
CA LEU A 257 -20.46 -21.45 -8.01
C LEU A 257 -21.09 -20.34 -8.85
N GLU A 258 -20.93 -20.42 -10.17
CA GLU A 258 -21.60 -19.53 -11.12
C GLU A 258 -23.13 -19.67 -11.02
N GLN A 259 -23.63 -20.90 -10.98
CA GLN A 259 -25.05 -21.18 -10.79
C GLN A 259 -25.55 -20.71 -9.42
N GLN A 260 -24.77 -20.90 -8.35
CA GLN A 260 -25.14 -20.38 -7.04
C GLN A 260 -25.24 -18.85 -7.02
N ILE A 261 -24.32 -18.15 -7.70
CA ILE A 261 -24.34 -16.68 -7.82
C ILE A 261 -25.56 -16.23 -8.64
N ILE A 262 -25.85 -16.91 -9.75
CA ILE A 262 -27.02 -16.61 -10.59
C ILE A 262 -28.34 -16.83 -9.83
N ASN A 263 -28.39 -17.85 -8.98
CA ASN A 263 -29.57 -18.20 -8.19
C ASN A 263 -29.68 -17.47 -6.85
N LEU A 264 -28.75 -16.54 -6.53
CA LEU A 264 -28.91 -15.69 -5.34
C LEU A 264 -30.23 -14.91 -5.47
N PRO A 265 -31.04 -14.85 -4.39
CA PRO A 265 -32.28 -14.09 -4.41
C PRO A 265 -31.94 -12.61 -4.61
N TYR A 266 -32.09 -12.15 -5.83
CA TYR A 266 -32.13 -10.71 -6.09
C TYR A 266 -33.40 -10.18 -5.43
N SER A 267 -33.28 -9.11 -4.65
CA SER A 267 -34.48 -8.43 -4.15
C SER A 267 -35.24 -7.93 -5.37
N ASP A 268 -36.50 -8.33 -5.53
CA ASP A 268 -37.43 -7.96 -6.61
C ASP A 268 -37.77 -6.46 -6.68
N ARG A 269 -36.83 -5.61 -6.28
CA ARG A 269 -36.97 -4.16 -6.40
C ARG A 269 -36.59 -3.77 -7.82
N GLU A 270 -37.55 -3.92 -8.72
CA GLU A 270 -37.43 -3.36 -10.07
C GLU A 270 -37.08 -1.87 -10.00
N TYR A 271 -35.87 -1.56 -10.40
CA TYR A 271 -35.49 -0.18 -10.68
C TYR A 271 -36.28 0.32 -11.88
N LYS A 272 -37.25 1.21 -11.66
CA LYS A 272 -38.04 1.80 -12.73
C LYS A 272 -37.31 2.91 -13.50
N SER A 273 -36.17 3.38 -12.98
CA SER A 273 -35.42 4.46 -13.62
C SER A 273 -34.47 3.90 -14.67
N GLN A 274 -34.51 4.47 -15.87
CA GLN A 274 -33.57 4.20 -16.94
C GLN A 274 -32.19 4.82 -16.61
N GLU A 275 -32.16 6.02 -16.02
CA GLU A 275 -30.95 6.72 -15.57
C GLU A 275 -30.68 6.38 -14.10
N VAL A 276 -29.56 5.70 -13.84
CA VAL A 276 -29.15 5.32 -12.47
C VAL A 276 -28.34 6.44 -11.81
N VAL A 277 -27.50 7.11 -12.58
CA VAL A 277 -26.75 8.30 -12.17
C VAL A 277 -26.92 9.34 -13.25
N LYS A 278 -27.24 10.55 -12.88
CA LYS A 278 -27.22 11.72 -13.75
C LYS A 278 -26.60 12.90 -13.04
N MET A 279 -25.59 13.48 -13.65
CA MET A 279 -24.85 14.64 -13.18
C MET A 279 -24.80 15.68 -14.29
N ASN A 280 -25.22 16.91 -13.98
CA ASN A 280 -25.22 18.02 -14.93
C ASN A 280 -24.32 19.13 -14.40
N LYS A 281 -23.24 19.46 -15.11
CA LYS A 281 -22.27 20.51 -14.80
C LYS A 281 -21.82 20.48 -13.34
N VAL A 282 -21.60 19.29 -12.80
CA VAL A 282 -21.22 19.09 -11.40
C VAL A 282 -19.83 19.67 -11.17
N ARG A 283 -19.75 20.52 -10.16
CA ARG A 283 -18.50 21.15 -9.71
C ARG A 283 -18.29 20.87 -8.24
N ILE A 284 -17.13 20.25 -7.92
CA ILE A 284 -16.71 19.98 -6.54
C ILE A 284 -15.40 20.68 -6.29
N GLN A 285 -15.34 21.44 -5.20
CA GLN A 285 -14.19 22.23 -4.83
C GLN A 285 -13.91 22.10 -3.32
N TYR A 286 -12.67 21.91 -2.94
CA TYR A 286 -12.19 21.97 -1.56
C TYR A 286 -11.19 23.13 -1.42
N GLY A 287 -11.57 24.15 -0.64
CA GLY A 287 -10.80 25.37 -0.53
C GLY A 287 -10.61 26.03 -1.90
N LYS A 288 -9.36 26.24 -2.32
CA LYS A 288 -9.03 26.80 -3.65
C LYS A 288 -8.88 25.71 -4.75
N ARG A 289 -8.91 24.42 -4.38
CA ARG A 289 -8.67 23.32 -5.31
C ARG A 289 -9.99 22.81 -5.90
N ILE A 290 -10.15 22.93 -7.21
CA ILE A 290 -11.25 22.33 -7.96
C ILE A 290 -10.88 20.87 -8.23
N ILE A 291 -11.76 19.94 -7.84
CA ILE A 291 -11.58 18.50 -8.02
C ILE A 291 -12.38 18.02 -9.24
N LEU A 292 -13.65 18.40 -9.31
CA LEU A 292 -14.50 18.16 -10.48
C LEU A 292 -14.95 19.51 -11.04
N LYS A 293 -14.83 19.68 -12.36
CA LYS A 293 -15.16 20.92 -13.04
C LYS A 293 -16.16 20.64 -14.15
N ASP A 294 -17.36 21.18 -13.99
CA ASP A 294 -18.42 21.16 -14.99
C ASP A 294 -18.65 19.75 -15.58
N LEU A 295 -18.71 18.73 -14.70
CA LEU A 295 -18.86 17.34 -15.10
C LEU A 295 -20.30 17.02 -15.49
N ASP A 296 -20.49 16.63 -16.75
CA ASP A 296 -21.71 15.99 -17.25
C ASP A 296 -21.47 14.48 -17.35
N TRP A 297 -22.29 13.69 -16.67
CA TRP A 297 -22.16 12.23 -16.68
C TRP A 297 -23.49 11.54 -16.44
N THR A 298 -23.82 10.58 -17.28
CA THR A 298 -25.03 9.77 -17.16
C THR A 298 -24.65 8.29 -17.21
N VAL A 299 -25.20 7.51 -16.29
CA VAL A 299 -25.10 6.05 -16.25
C VAL A 299 -26.51 5.49 -16.36
N ASN A 300 -26.75 4.66 -17.36
CA ASN A 300 -28.03 4.00 -17.56
C ASN A 300 -28.08 2.63 -16.88
N ASN A 301 -29.28 2.17 -16.62
CA ASN A 301 -29.49 0.84 -16.03
C ASN A 301 -28.88 -0.25 -16.94
N GLY A 302 -28.15 -1.18 -16.32
CA GLY A 302 -27.45 -2.27 -17.02
C GLY A 302 -26.08 -1.91 -17.58
N GLU A 303 -25.65 -0.65 -17.59
CA GLU A 303 -24.31 -0.27 -18.02
C GLU A 303 -23.25 -0.67 -16.99
N ARG A 304 -22.04 -0.98 -17.47
CA ARG A 304 -20.86 -1.31 -16.68
C ARG A 304 -19.75 -0.33 -17.02
N TRP A 305 -19.29 0.42 -16.02
CA TRP A 305 -18.32 1.47 -16.20
C TRP A 305 -17.00 1.15 -15.50
N ALA A 306 -15.88 1.44 -16.17
CA ALA A 306 -14.56 1.44 -15.58
C ALA A 306 -14.10 2.89 -15.37
N LEU A 307 -13.94 3.31 -14.11
CA LEU A 307 -13.42 4.63 -13.75
C LEU A 307 -11.91 4.56 -13.59
N SER A 308 -11.15 5.08 -14.53
CA SER A 308 -9.69 5.09 -14.53
C SER A 308 -9.12 6.51 -14.47
N GLY A 309 -7.86 6.65 -14.10
CA GLY A 309 -7.15 7.93 -14.04
C GLY A 309 -6.10 7.94 -12.93
N GLN A 310 -5.25 8.95 -12.96
CA GLN A 310 -4.17 9.14 -11.99
C GLN A 310 -4.68 9.30 -10.55
N ASN A 311 -3.80 9.06 -9.56
CA ASN A 311 -4.12 9.34 -8.17
C ASN A 311 -4.32 10.85 -7.97
N GLY A 312 -5.37 11.21 -7.23
CA GLY A 312 -5.74 12.62 -7.05
C GLY A 312 -6.60 13.24 -8.17
N ALA A 313 -6.94 12.48 -9.24
CA ALA A 313 -7.81 12.94 -10.33
C ALA A 313 -9.29 13.08 -9.95
N GLY A 314 -9.68 12.80 -8.71
CA GLY A 314 -11.05 12.96 -8.25
C GLY A 314 -11.92 11.69 -8.32
N LYS A 315 -11.36 10.51 -8.64
CA LYS A 315 -12.12 9.23 -8.72
C LYS A 315 -12.92 8.93 -7.46
N SER A 316 -12.28 8.99 -6.30
CA SER A 316 -12.94 8.76 -5.00
C SER A 316 -13.98 9.83 -4.68
N THR A 317 -13.74 11.09 -5.09
CA THR A 317 -14.72 12.18 -4.97
C THR A 317 -15.96 11.89 -5.83
N LEU A 318 -15.76 11.47 -7.07
CA LEU A 318 -16.86 11.09 -7.95
C LEU A 318 -17.67 9.91 -7.37
N LEU A 319 -17.00 8.87 -6.88
CA LEU A 319 -17.68 7.73 -6.24
C LEU A 319 -18.43 8.16 -4.97
N SER A 320 -17.87 9.09 -4.17
CA SER A 320 -18.57 9.59 -2.98
C SER A 320 -19.85 10.36 -3.30
N LEU A 321 -19.95 10.98 -4.48
CA LEU A 321 -21.20 11.58 -4.95
C LEU A 321 -22.22 10.50 -5.32
N VAL A 322 -21.81 9.43 -6.00
CA VAL A 322 -22.67 8.29 -6.35
C VAL A 322 -23.16 7.57 -5.10
N CYS A 323 -22.30 7.37 -4.11
CA CYS A 323 -22.64 6.73 -2.83
C CYS A 323 -23.42 7.64 -1.87
N ALA A 324 -23.72 8.87 -2.28
CA ALA A 324 -24.37 9.89 -1.45
C ALA A 324 -23.61 10.25 -0.16
N ASP A 325 -22.30 10.02 -0.12
CA ASP A 325 -21.46 10.31 1.06
C ASP A 325 -20.91 11.75 1.05
N ASN A 326 -20.89 12.40 -0.11
CA ASN A 326 -20.35 13.74 -0.24
C ASN A 326 -21.42 14.81 0.05
N PRO A 327 -21.24 15.65 1.09
CA PRO A 327 -22.21 16.68 1.45
C PRO A 327 -22.40 17.75 0.37
N GLN A 328 -21.40 18.00 -0.49
CA GLN A 328 -21.55 18.95 -1.62
C GLN A 328 -22.53 18.44 -2.70
N SER A 329 -22.93 17.16 -2.64
CA SER A 329 -23.93 16.61 -3.57
C SER A 329 -25.26 17.36 -3.54
N TYR A 330 -25.64 17.96 -2.39
CA TYR A 330 -26.87 18.72 -2.24
C TYR A 330 -26.84 20.10 -2.93
N ALA A 331 -25.65 20.61 -3.22
CA ALA A 331 -25.45 21.88 -3.93
C ALA A 331 -25.27 21.70 -5.44
N CYS A 332 -25.32 20.45 -5.93
CA CYS A 332 -25.09 20.09 -7.32
C CYS A 332 -26.36 19.52 -7.97
N ASP A 333 -26.46 19.67 -9.29
CA ASP A 333 -27.51 19.02 -10.07
C ASP A 333 -27.17 17.55 -10.29
N ILE A 334 -27.59 16.73 -9.34
CA ILE A 334 -27.34 15.28 -9.32
C ILE A 334 -28.67 14.55 -9.08
N ALA A 335 -28.96 13.58 -9.91
CA ALA A 335 -30.02 12.61 -9.67
C ALA A 335 -29.43 11.21 -9.51
N LEU A 336 -29.86 10.50 -8.48
CA LEU A 336 -29.48 9.12 -8.21
C LEU A 336 -30.73 8.25 -8.22
N LEU A 337 -30.68 7.16 -9.00
CA LEU A 337 -31.76 6.21 -9.11
C LEU A 337 -33.09 6.88 -9.55
N GLY A 338 -32.98 7.91 -10.38
CA GLY A 338 -34.10 8.69 -10.89
C GLY A 338 -34.60 9.79 -9.96
N ASN A 339 -34.05 9.95 -8.75
CA ASN A 339 -34.45 10.96 -7.78
C ASN A 339 -33.41 12.08 -7.67
N PRO A 340 -33.79 13.35 -7.90
CA PRO A 340 -32.89 14.48 -7.66
C PRO A 340 -32.43 14.54 -6.20
N ARG A 341 -31.16 14.90 -5.98
CA ARG A 341 -30.63 15.07 -4.63
C ARG A 341 -31.31 16.24 -3.92
N GLY A 342 -31.72 16.01 -2.66
CA GLY A 342 -32.43 17.03 -1.88
C GLY A 342 -33.93 17.12 -2.12
N SER A 343 -34.54 16.15 -2.83
CA SER A 343 -35.99 16.08 -3.06
C SER A 343 -36.79 15.50 -1.88
N GLY A 344 -36.11 15.26 -0.73
CA GLY A 344 -36.72 14.69 0.48
C GLY A 344 -36.34 13.25 0.77
N GLU A 345 -35.54 12.63 -0.10
CA GLU A 345 -34.99 11.29 0.12
C GLU A 345 -33.99 11.27 1.28
N SER A 346 -34.01 10.20 2.06
CA SER A 346 -32.99 9.96 3.05
C SER A 346 -31.74 9.32 2.39
N ILE A 347 -30.58 9.53 3.00
CA ILE A 347 -29.33 8.89 2.56
C ILE A 347 -29.46 7.35 2.55
N TRP A 348 -30.26 6.80 3.46
CA TRP A 348 -30.50 5.37 3.56
C TRP A 348 -31.35 4.84 2.42
N ASP A 349 -32.25 5.67 1.86
CA ASP A 349 -33.04 5.29 0.69
C ASP A 349 -32.19 5.08 -0.55
N ILE A 350 -31.06 5.76 -0.63
CA ILE A 350 -30.07 5.57 -1.70
C ILE A 350 -29.15 4.40 -1.34
N LYS A 351 -28.58 4.38 -0.14
CA LYS A 351 -27.58 3.38 0.27
C LYS A 351 -28.09 1.94 0.27
N LYS A 352 -29.36 1.71 0.55
CA LYS A 352 -29.97 0.35 0.47
C LYS A 352 -29.93 -0.27 -0.93
N HIS A 353 -29.64 0.53 -1.96
CA HIS A 353 -29.57 0.10 -3.35
C HIS A 353 -28.13 0.03 -3.89
N ILE A 354 -27.14 0.40 -3.06
CA ILE A 354 -25.73 0.46 -3.47
C ILE A 354 -24.94 -0.58 -2.70
N GLY A 355 -24.38 -1.55 -3.41
CA GLY A 355 -23.32 -2.40 -2.86
C GLY A 355 -21.97 -1.71 -3.06
N TYR A 356 -21.27 -1.39 -1.97
CA TYR A 356 -19.96 -0.75 -2.00
C TYR A 356 -18.89 -1.67 -1.42
N VAL A 357 -17.83 -1.92 -2.19
CA VAL A 357 -16.68 -2.71 -1.75
C VAL A 357 -15.42 -1.87 -1.91
N SER A 358 -14.64 -1.72 -0.86
CA SER A 358 -13.35 -1.04 -0.89
C SER A 358 -12.30 -1.80 -0.08
N PRO A 359 -11.00 -1.63 -0.38
CA PRO A 359 -9.93 -2.20 0.43
C PRO A 359 -9.97 -1.74 1.90
N GLU A 360 -10.46 -0.52 2.17
CA GLU A 360 -10.59 0.04 3.50
C GLU A 360 -11.66 -0.68 4.33
N LEU A 361 -12.80 -1.01 3.72
CA LEU A 361 -13.88 -1.76 4.39
C LEU A 361 -13.43 -3.16 4.80
N HIS A 362 -12.62 -3.82 3.98
CA HIS A 362 -12.09 -5.14 4.32
C HIS A 362 -11.17 -5.09 5.55
N ARG A 363 -10.47 -3.98 5.76
CA ARG A 363 -9.60 -3.78 6.94
C ARG A 363 -10.41 -3.50 8.22
N SER A 364 -11.53 -2.79 8.12
CA SER A 364 -12.38 -2.48 9.28
C SER A 364 -13.21 -3.67 9.74
N SER A 365 -13.58 -4.59 8.83
CA SER A 365 -14.33 -5.80 9.19
C SER A 365 -13.50 -6.83 9.97
N ALA A 366 -12.17 -6.80 9.85
CA ALA A 366 -11.28 -7.71 10.60
C ALA A 366 -11.18 -7.36 12.10
N THR A 367 -11.70 -6.20 12.52
CA THR A 367 -11.73 -5.78 13.93
C THR A 367 -13.07 -6.05 14.63
N PHE A 368 -14.08 -6.49 13.89
CA PHE A 368 -15.34 -6.95 14.48
C PHE A 368 -15.24 -8.45 14.81
N GLN A 369 -14.73 -8.78 16.00
CA GLN A 369 -15.04 -10.05 16.62
C GLN A 369 -16.51 -9.98 17.04
N PRO A 370 -17.38 -10.91 16.60
CA PRO A 370 -18.72 -11.00 17.17
C PRO A 370 -18.55 -11.36 18.64
N PHE A 371 -19.11 -10.55 19.51
CA PHE A 371 -19.28 -10.92 20.90
C PHE A 371 -20.05 -12.26 20.93
N ALA A 372 -19.37 -13.32 21.35
CA ALA A 372 -20.02 -14.58 21.65
C ALA A 372 -20.95 -14.35 22.85
N SER A 373 -22.24 -14.46 22.60
CA SER A 373 -23.29 -14.57 23.62
C SER A 373 -23.27 -15.93 24.25
#